data_3d15ccaa698e500f7f4ab25872fed58b
#
_entry.id   3d15ccaa698e500f7f4ab25872fed58b
#
_cell.length_a   1.000
_cell.length_b   1.000
_cell.length_c   1.000
_cell.angle_alpha   90.00
_cell.angle_beta   90.00
_cell.angle_gamma   90.00
#
_symmetry.space_group_name_H-M   'P 1'
#
loop_
_entity.id
_entity.type
_entity.pdbx_description
1 polymer ?
#
loop_
_entity_poly.entity_id
_entity_poly.type
_entity_poly.pdbx_seq_one_letter_code
_entity_poly.pdbx_strand_id
1 'polypeptide(L)'
;RVTDLLTDDRGAIAGLKVKDLVGGDEIEARTARVIDATGVWLGDPDARLGGSTMKLVPSRGSHLVFERERLPLKSGMTLRVPGRVLFIIPHPGVWLVGTTDVADEGAPDRPAPTLDEVDEILENVNAVLDADLTRDDAVGAFAGLRPLVGAPGGDTARVSREHTIHREDSGLVRVSGGKYTTYRLMARDAVDYVLEGDDPMPQSKTAGIPLLGAAPRERLDRLSAEIARDSGLDRERAAELVDRHGTRATDVVALGREQDLLRPLADDRTELEAEVAWAVERELALSLDDVLSRRMRLSMSRRDRGESLAARVAEITGHRLGWDAARQATEVAQYLESARREYDVPAA
;
A
#
# COMPACT_ATOMS: atom_id res chain seq x y z
N ARG A 1 -9.13 12.08 9.36
CA ARG A 1 -8.40 13.18 8.70
C ARG A 1 -8.07 14.26 9.74
N VAL A 2 -6.82 14.72 9.79
CA VAL A 2 -6.47 15.91 10.57
C VAL A 2 -7.02 17.13 9.85
N THR A 3 -7.73 17.99 10.59
CA THR A 3 -8.38 19.19 10.04
C THR A 3 -7.77 20.49 10.55
N ASP A 4 -7.11 20.46 11.73
CA ASP A 4 -6.54 21.65 12.32
C ASP A 4 -5.45 21.34 13.35
N LEU A 5 -4.54 22.29 13.59
CA LEU A 5 -3.55 22.26 14.66
C LEU A 5 -4.07 23.12 15.82
N LEU A 6 -4.16 22.53 17.01
CA LEU A 6 -4.49 23.27 18.23
C LEU A 6 -3.23 23.89 18.83
N THR A 7 -3.28 25.16 19.16
CA THR A 7 -2.20 25.88 19.83
C THR A 7 -2.66 26.48 21.15
N ASP A 8 -1.72 26.67 22.07
CA ASP A 8 -1.93 27.43 23.31
C ASP A 8 -1.85 28.95 23.08
N ASP A 9 -2.03 29.72 24.13
CA ASP A 9 -1.98 31.19 24.10
C ASP A 9 -0.61 31.75 23.68
N ARG A 10 0.43 30.92 23.66
CA ARG A 10 1.79 31.26 23.23
C ARG A 10 2.09 30.82 21.79
N GLY A 11 1.12 30.20 21.12
CA GLY A 11 1.27 29.63 19.78
C GLY A 11 1.97 28.28 19.73
N ALA A 12 2.28 27.66 20.87
CA ALA A 12 2.86 26.33 20.94
C ALA A 12 1.78 25.24 20.72
N ILE A 13 2.19 24.09 20.18
CA ILE A 13 1.28 22.96 19.92
C ILE A 13 0.61 22.50 21.23
N ALA A 14 -0.71 22.38 21.18
CA ALA A 14 -1.55 21.86 22.25
C ALA A 14 -2.37 20.62 21.82
N GLY A 15 -2.39 20.29 20.54
CA GLY A 15 -3.10 19.13 20.02
C GLY A 15 -3.48 19.23 18.54
N LEU A 16 -4.41 18.37 18.13
CA LEU A 16 -4.97 18.27 16.79
C LEU A 16 -6.49 18.18 16.84
N LYS A 17 -7.17 18.74 15.85
CA LYS A 17 -8.54 18.37 15.50
C LYS A 17 -8.52 17.29 14.43
N VAL A 18 -9.30 16.26 14.65
CA VAL A 18 -9.37 15.09 13.79
C VAL A 18 -10.82 14.81 13.44
N LYS A 19 -11.12 14.64 12.16
CA LYS A 19 -12.43 14.16 11.70
C LYS A 19 -12.33 12.68 11.37
N ASP A 20 -13.17 11.87 12.02
CA ASP A 20 -13.41 10.50 11.62
C ASP A 20 -14.22 10.51 10.31
N LEU A 21 -13.65 9.93 9.24
CA LEU A 21 -14.30 9.87 7.93
C LEU A 21 -15.25 8.68 7.78
N VAL A 22 -15.24 7.76 8.75
CA VAL A 22 -16.10 6.58 8.78
C VAL A 22 -17.30 6.82 9.69
N GLY A 23 -17.06 7.19 10.95
CA GLY A 23 -18.10 7.48 11.94
C GLY A 23 -18.69 8.88 11.84
N GLY A 24 -17.96 9.83 11.25
CA GLY A 24 -18.38 11.22 11.10
C GLY A 24 -18.05 12.12 12.30
N ASP A 25 -17.50 11.57 13.37
CA ASP A 25 -17.20 12.29 14.60
C ASP A 25 -15.98 13.24 14.44
N GLU A 26 -16.00 14.34 15.21
CA GLU A 26 -14.86 15.21 15.39
C GLU A 26 -14.21 14.97 16.76
N ILE A 27 -12.89 14.81 16.77
CA ILE A 27 -12.12 14.48 17.97
C ILE A 27 -11.03 15.53 18.17
N GLU A 28 -10.85 15.99 19.41
CA GLU A 28 -9.67 16.76 19.81
C GLU A 28 -8.66 15.83 20.50
N ALA A 29 -7.48 15.66 19.86
CA ALA A 29 -6.37 14.89 20.43
C ALA A 29 -5.38 15.87 21.07
N ARG A 30 -5.31 15.90 22.41
CA ARG A 30 -4.41 16.78 23.16
C ARG A 30 -3.01 16.20 23.24
N THR A 31 -2.01 16.96 22.78
CA THR A 31 -0.59 16.58 22.80
C THR A 31 0.28 17.83 22.63
N ALA A 32 1.47 17.82 23.21
CA ALA A 32 2.49 18.86 23.02
C ALA A 32 3.47 18.51 21.85
N ARG A 33 3.35 17.34 21.24
CA ARG A 33 4.27 16.88 20.19
C ARG A 33 3.48 16.27 19.03
N VAL A 34 3.74 16.76 17.82
CA VAL A 34 3.11 16.31 16.59
C VAL A 34 4.18 16.07 15.54
N ILE A 35 4.11 14.90 14.89
CA ILE A 35 4.90 14.56 13.70
C ILE A 35 3.97 14.50 12.50
N ASP A 36 4.21 15.37 11.53
CA ASP A 36 3.57 15.32 10.21
C ASP A 36 4.41 14.43 9.29
N ALA A 37 3.93 13.22 9.04
CA ALA A 37 4.51 12.23 8.14
C ALA A 37 3.54 11.89 7.00
N THR A 38 2.80 12.87 6.51
CA THR A 38 1.71 12.72 5.53
C THR A 38 2.20 12.46 4.10
N GLY A 39 3.52 12.41 3.88
CA GLY A 39 4.10 12.06 2.58
C GLY A 39 3.76 13.10 1.51
N VAL A 40 3.08 12.69 0.44
CA VAL A 40 2.74 13.60 -0.69
C VAL A 40 1.72 14.68 -0.32
N TRP A 41 1.03 14.55 0.80
CA TRP A 41 0.11 15.58 1.34
C TRP A 41 0.78 16.54 2.33
N LEU A 42 2.12 16.47 2.46
CA LEU A 42 2.86 17.40 3.32
C LEU A 42 2.64 18.84 2.83
N GLY A 43 2.15 19.71 3.72
CA GLY A 43 1.82 21.08 3.36
C GLY A 43 0.49 21.26 2.63
N ASP A 44 -0.38 20.24 2.61
CA ASP A 44 -1.75 20.35 2.13
C ASP A 44 -2.46 21.52 2.85
N PRO A 45 -2.92 22.56 2.11
CA PRO A 45 -3.60 23.69 2.70
C PRO A 45 -4.92 23.33 3.39
N ASP A 46 -5.57 22.25 2.95
CA ASP A 46 -6.82 21.77 3.55
C ASP A 46 -6.61 21.12 4.93
N ALA A 47 -5.40 20.68 5.22
CA ALA A 47 -5.07 20.09 6.52
C ALA A 47 -4.89 21.15 7.63
N ARG A 48 -4.82 22.44 7.29
CA ARG A 48 -4.63 23.58 8.22
C ARG A 48 -3.52 23.40 9.26
N LEU A 49 -2.49 22.64 8.89
CA LEU A 49 -1.30 22.41 9.73
C LEU A 49 -0.24 23.53 9.59
N GLY A 50 -0.61 24.63 8.96
CA GLY A 50 0.31 25.70 8.56
C GLY A 50 1.08 25.33 7.28
N GLY A 51 1.56 26.36 6.57
CA GLY A 51 2.42 26.15 5.39
C GLY A 51 3.69 25.39 5.77
N SER A 52 4.19 24.57 4.85
CA SER A 52 5.48 23.90 5.01
C SER A 52 6.60 24.71 4.39
N THR A 53 7.74 24.81 5.09
CA THR A 53 8.98 25.31 4.51
C THR A 53 9.63 24.29 3.58
N MET A 54 9.27 23.02 3.71
CA MET A 54 9.71 21.93 2.82
C MET A 54 8.91 21.98 1.51
N LYS A 55 9.62 22.07 0.38
CA LYS A 55 8.98 22.03 -0.94
C LYS A 55 9.02 20.59 -1.47
N LEU A 56 7.85 20.06 -1.76
CA LEU A 56 7.71 18.77 -2.43
C LEU A 56 7.79 18.92 -3.95
N VAL A 57 8.43 17.94 -4.56
CA VAL A 57 8.41 17.71 -6.01
C VAL A 57 7.93 16.28 -6.21
N PRO A 58 6.62 16.02 -6.25
CA PRO A 58 6.11 14.68 -6.41
C PRO A 58 6.58 14.07 -7.72
N SER A 59 7.02 12.80 -7.67
CA SER A 59 7.39 12.04 -8.86
C SER A 59 6.51 10.81 -8.96
N ARG A 60 5.79 10.69 -10.10
CA ARG A 60 4.97 9.52 -10.40
C ARG A 60 5.83 8.37 -10.91
N GLY A 61 5.55 7.18 -10.38
CA GLY A 61 6.11 5.94 -10.86
C GLY A 61 5.01 4.96 -11.21
N SER A 62 4.93 4.59 -12.48
CA SER A 62 3.90 3.72 -13.03
C SER A 62 4.42 2.30 -13.24
N HIS A 63 3.54 1.31 -13.06
CA HIS A 63 3.83 -0.10 -13.29
C HIS A 63 2.74 -0.73 -14.15
N LEU A 64 3.13 -1.70 -14.96
CA LEU A 64 2.25 -2.62 -15.65
C LEU A 64 2.25 -3.97 -14.93
N VAL A 65 1.13 -4.67 -15.01
CA VAL A 65 0.95 -5.99 -14.42
C VAL A 65 0.70 -7.00 -15.54
N PHE A 66 1.45 -8.09 -15.57
CA PHE A 66 1.33 -9.16 -16.57
C PHE A 66 1.12 -10.50 -15.89
N GLU A 67 0.36 -11.39 -16.52
CA GLU A 67 0.27 -12.79 -16.08
C GLU A 67 1.63 -13.48 -16.12
N ARG A 68 1.84 -14.45 -15.23
CA ARG A 68 3.11 -15.20 -15.12
C ARG A 68 3.51 -15.85 -16.43
N GLU A 69 2.54 -16.42 -17.13
CA GLU A 69 2.70 -17.17 -18.38
C GLU A 69 3.16 -16.27 -19.53
N ARG A 70 2.79 -14.98 -19.48
CA ARG A 70 3.15 -14.02 -20.55
C ARG A 70 4.65 -13.70 -20.57
N LEU A 71 5.30 -13.78 -19.40
CA LEU A 71 6.75 -13.64 -19.24
C LEU A 71 7.30 -14.85 -18.48
N PRO A 72 7.76 -15.92 -19.17
CA PRO A 72 8.20 -17.16 -18.54
C PRO A 72 9.59 -17.03 -17.89
N LEU A 73 9.72 -16.05 -17.00
CA LEU A 73 10.94 -15.78 -16.24
C LEU A 73 11.01 -16.65 -14.99
N LYS A 74 12.21 -17.09 -14.63
CA LYS A 74 12.46 -17.91 -13.41
C LYS A 74 12.64 -17.05 -12.16
N SER A 75 13.02 -15.80 -12.31
CA SER A 75 13.28 -14.86 -11.19
C SER A 75 13.00 -13.43 -11.63
N GLY A 76 12.91 -12.51 -10.66
CA GLY A 76 12.86 -11.10 -10.95
C GLY A 76 14.11 -10.62 -11.70
N MET A 77 13.96 -9.53 -12.46
CA MET A 77 15.02 -8.96 -13.28
C MET A 77 15.17 -7.46 -13.02
N THR A 78 16.39 -6.97 -13.23
CA THR A 78 16.72 -5.56 -13.24
C THR A 78 17.23 -5.22 -14.64
N LEU A 79 16.52 -4.34 -15.34
CA LEU A 79 16.85 -3.89 -16.68
C LEU A 79 17.45 -2.49 -16.63
N ARG A 80 18.60 -2.30 -17.26
CA ARG A 80 19.15 -0.96 -17.43
C ARG A 80 18.57 -0.35 -18.69
N VAL A 81 17.83 0.73 -18.54
CA VAL A 81 17.24 1.51 -19.63
C VAL A 81 17.83 2.92 -19.66
N PRO A 82 17.64 3.71 -20.70
CA PRO A 82 18.17 5.07 -20.76
C PRO A 82 17.75 5.90 -19.54
N GLY A 83 18.74 6.44 -18.81
CA GLY A 83 18.55 7.33 -17.66
C GLY A 83 18.10 6.67 -16.35
N ARG A 84 17.70 5.40 -16.32
CA ARG A 84 17.18 4.74 -15.11
C ARG A 84 17.29 3.21 -15.14
N VAL A 85 16.73 2.61 -14.11
CA VAL A 85 16.57 1.15 -13.97
C VAL A 85 15.08 0.82 -13.97
N LEU A 86 14.70 -0.21 -14.73
CA LEU A 86 13.38 -0.80 -14.74
C LEU A 86 13.44 -2.18 -14.08
N PHE A 87 12.42 -2.56 -13.35
CA PHE A 87 12.35 -3.83 -12.66
C PHE A 87 11.22 -4.70 -13.20
N ILE A 88 11.45 -6.01 -13.23
CA ILE A 88 10.41 -7.03 -13.37
C ILE A 88 10.40 -7.79 -12.05
N ILE A 89 9.35 -7.59 -11.26
CA ILE A 89 9.25 -8.08 -9.88
C ILE A 89 8.22 -9.21 -9.83
N PRO A 90 8.58 -10.39 -9.29
CA PRO A 90 7.61 -11.45 -9.09
C PRO A 90 6.59 -11.06 -8.00
N HIS A 91 5.33 -11.29 -8.28
CA HIS A 91 4.21 -11.18 -7.36
C HIS A 91 3.34 -12.43 -7.49
N PRO A 92 2.56 -12.86 -6.49
CA PRO A 92 1.68 -14.02 -6.62
C PRO A 92 0.80 -13.94 -7.88
N GLY A 93 0.96 -14.93 -8.77
CA GLY A 93 0.23 -15.05 -10.04
C GLY A 93 0.62 -14.07 -11.16
N VAL A 94 1.42 -13.04 -10.92
CA VAL A 94 1.71 -11.98 -11.89
C VAL A 94 3.16 -11.48 -11.83
N TRP A 95 3.54 -10.68 -12.81
CA TRP A 95 4.75 -9.85 -12.82
C TRP A 95 4.37 -8.38 -12.71
N LEU A 96 5.07 -7.63 -11.85
CA LEU A 96 5.03 -6.17 -11.80
C LEU A 96 6.20 -5.63 -12.61
N VAL A 97 5.93 -4.82 -13.61
CA VAL A 97 6.93 -4.28 -14.54
C VAL A 97 6.93 -2.76 -14.47
N GLY A 98 8.02 -2.16 -14.05
CA GLY A 98 8.17 -0.71 -13.86
C GLY A 98 9.52 -0.36 -13.23
N THR A 99 9.77 0.88 -13.01
CA THR A 99 8.84 1.99 -12.86
C THR A 99 9.27 3.17 -13.75
N THR A 100 8.33 4.04 -14.07
CA THR A 100 8.61 5.37 -14.64
C THR A 100 9.10 6.34 -13.55
N ASP A 101 9.56 7.52 -13.96
CA ASP A 101 9.96 8.61 -13.05
C ASP A 101 9.61 9.95 -13.69
N VAL A 102 8.36 10.40 -13.49
CA VAL A 102 7.79 11.58 -14.14
C VAL A 102 7.34 12.58 -13.07
N ALA A 103 7.74 13.85 -13.18
CA ALA A 103 7.23 14.89 -12.30
C ALA A 103 5.69 14.96 -12.40
N ASP A 104 5.03 15.07 -11.27
CA ASP A 104 3.56 15.08 -11.18
C ASP A 104 3.08 16.26 -10.35
N GLU A 105 2.27 17.12 -10.97
CA GLU A 105 1.63 18.27 -10.34
C GLU A 105 0.11 18.03 -10.14
N GLY A 106 -0.35 16.79 -10.37
CA GLY A 106 -1.74 16.39 -10.22
C GLY A 106 -2.21 16.23 -8.77
N ALA A 107 -3.46 15.85 -8.61
CA ALA A 107 -4.04 15.58 -7.30
C ALA A 107 -3.37 14.33 -6.67
N PRO A 108 -2.79 14.46 -5.46
CA PRO A 108 -1.96 13.41 -4.87
C PRO A 108 -2.74 12.16 -4.44
N ASP A 109 -4.04 12.24 -4.30
CA ASP A 109 -4.91 11.15 -3.84
C ASP A 109 -5.30 10.16 -4.94
N ARG A 110 -4.99 10.47 -6.21
CA ARG A 110 -5.42 9.65 -7.36
C ARG A 110 -4.38 9.58 -8.49
N PRO A 111 -3.14 9.17 -8.22
CA PRO A 111 -2.16 8.99 -9.29
C PRO A 111 -2.58 7.82 -10.18
N ALA A 112 -2.51 8.03 -11.50
CA ALA A 112 -2.79 7.00 -12.49
C ALA A 112 -1.71 7.04 -13.58
N PRO A 113 -1.35 5.88 -14.19
CA PRO A 113 -0.45 5.85 -15.33
C PRO A 113 -1.00 6.65 -16.52
N THR A 114 -0.13 7.27 -17.29
CA THR A 114 -0.50 7.84 -18.59
C THR A 114 -0.22 6.86 -19.71
N LEU A 115 -0.79 7.11 -20.89
CA LEU A 115 -0.50 6.33 -22.10
C LEU A 115 0.98 6.34 -22.44
N ASP A 116 1.62 7.52 -22.37
CA ASP A 116 3.05 7.67 -22.67
C ASP A 116 3.91 6.84 -21.71
N GLU A 117 3.55 6.76 -20.42
CA GLU A 117 4.27 5.94 -19.46
C GLU A 117 4.07 4.44 -19.71
N VAL A 118 2.87 4.03 -20.12
CA VAL A 118 2.59 2.64 -20.53
C VAL A 118 3.46 2.25 -21.74
N ASP A 119 3.47 3.10 -22.78
CA ASP A 119 4.25 2.86 -23.99
C ASP A 119 5.75 2.85 -23.71
N GLU A 120 6.23 3.77 -22.89
CA GLU A 120 7.63 3.81 -22.46
C GLU A 120 8.07 2.53 -21.75
N ILE A 121 7.23 1.97 -20.86
CA ILE A 121 7.54 0.70 -20.19
C ILE A 121 7.59 -0.43 -21.22
N LEU A 122 6.60 -0.52 -22.12
CA LEU A 122 6.53 -1.56 -23.15
C LEU A 122 7.73 -1.50 -24.10
N GLU A 123 8.08 -0.33 -24.60
CA GLU A 123 9.23 -0.12 -25.48
C GLU A 123 10.53 -0.58 -24.82
N ASN A 124 10.77 -0.16 -23.57
CA ASN A 124 11.99 -0.52 -22.85
C ASN A 124 12.08 -2.01 -22.52
N VAL A 125 10.97 -2.67 -22.20
CA VAL A 125 10.96 -4.11 -21.93
C VAL A 125 11.17 -4.90 -23.20
N ASN A 126 10.45 -4.57 -24.28
CA ASN A 126 10.56 -5.25 -25.56
C ASN A 126 11.95 -5.07 -26.21
N ALA A 127 12.62 -3.93 -25.95
CA ALA A 127 14.00 -3.72 -26.42
C ALA A 127 15.03 -4.68 -25.78
N VAL A 128 14.72 -5.24 -24.60
CA VAL A 128 15.62 -6.13 -23.85
C VAL A 128 15.16 -7.58 -23.89
N LEU A 129 13.85 -7.81 -23.86
CA LEU A 129 13.23 -9.13 -23.87
C LEU A 129 12.56 -9.36 -25.24
N ASP A 130 12.82 -10.52 -25.82
CA ASP A 130 12.13 -10.97 -27.04
C ASP A 130 10.70 -11.45 -26.69
N ALA A 131 9.85 -10.52 -26.24
CA ALA A 131 8.55 -10.85 -25.64
C ALA A 131 7.36 -10.24 -26.38
N ASP A 132 7.57 -9.22 -27.22
CA ASP A 132 6.54 -8.52 -28.01
C ASP A 132 5.29 -8.16 -27.16
N LEU A 133 5.53 -7.57 -25.97
CA LEU A 133 4.45 -7.15 -25.07
C LEU A 133 3.68 -5.99 -25.66
N THR A 134 2.36 -6.07 -25.53
CA THR A 134 1.41 -5.04 -25.92
C THR A 134 0.60 -4.56 -24.72
N ARG A 135 -0.17 -3.48 -24.88
CA ARG A 135 -1.10 -3.00 -23.84
C ARG A 135 -2.14 -4.05 -23.48
N ASP A 136 -2.61 -4.84 -24.45
CA ASP A 136 -3.62 -5.87 -24.27
C ASP A 136 -3.12 -7.07 -23.44
N ASP A 137 -1.80 -7.28 -23.41
CA ASP A 137 -1.19 -8.30 -22.57
C ASP A 137 -1.22 -7.92 -21.08
N ALA A 138 -1.24 -6.62 -20.78
CA ALA A 138 -1.28 -6.16 -19.41
C ALA A 138 -2.65 -6.45 -18.77
N VAL A 139 -2.64 -7.11 -17.62
CA VAL A 139 -3.86 -7.36 -16.83
C VAL A 139 -4.24 -6.15 -15.99
N GLY A 140 -3.32 -5.24 -15.76
CA GLY A 140 -3.55 -4.02 -15.01
C GLY A 140 -2.38 -3.05 -15.10
N ALA A 141 -2.61 -1.83 -14.62
CA ALA A 141 -1.61 -0.80 -14.44
C ALA A 141 -1.87 -0.06 -13.13
N PHE A 142 -0.85 0.52 -12.53
CA PHE A 142 -1.02 1.40 -11.37
C PHE A 142 0.13 2.38 -11.24
N ALA A 143 -0.12 3.50 -10.57
CA ALA A 143 0.89 4.50 -10.26
C ALA A 143 0.93 4.85 -8.77
N GLY A 144 2.08 5.37 -8.35
CA GLY A 144 2.27 5.92 -7.01
C GLY A 144 3.15 7.16 -7.06
N LEU A 145 3.00 8.04 -6.09
CA LEU A 145 3.79 9.28 -5.99
C LEU A 145 4.90 9.13 -4.95
N ARG A 146 6.10 9.56 -5.33
CA ARG A 146 7.24 9.70 -4.41
C ARG A 146 7.25 11.12 -3.86
N PRO A 147 7.25 11.32 -2.54
CA PRO A 147 7.33 12.65 -1.92
C PRO A 147 8.78 13.14 -1.90
N LEU A 148 9.32 13.49 -3.08
CA LEU A 148 10.69 14.02 -3.16
C LEU A 148 10.74 15.45 -2.61
N VAL A 149 11.83 15.78 -1.90
CA VAL A 149 12.07 17.12 -1.37
C VAL A 149 13.13 17.80 -2.23
N GLY A 150 12.78 18.92 -2.87
CA GLY A 150 13.70 19.60 -3.78
C GLY A 150 13.16 20.93 -4.30
N ALA A 151 13.90 21.56 -5.20
CA ALA A 151 13.45 22.77 -5.90
C ALA A 151 12.57 22.39 -7.10
N PRO A 152 11.47 23.12 -7.37
CA PRO A 152 10.63 22.92 -8.55
C PRO A 152 11.46 23.01 -9.85
N GLY A 153 11.17 22.12 -10.82
CA GLY A 153 11.84 22.10 -12.13
C GLY A 153 13.20 21.41 -12.15
N GLY A 154 13.60 20.76 -11.04
CA GLY A 154 14.79 19.90 -10.99
C GLY A 154 14.53 18.52 -11.63
N ASP A 155 15.64 17.89 -12.11
CA ASP A 155 15.61 16.50 -12.57
C ASP A 155 15.30 15.57 -11.38
N THR A 156 14.10 14.97 -11.35
CA THR A 156 13.62 14.09 -10.27
C THR A 156 14.55 12.90 -10.05
N ALA A 157 15.25 12.42 -11.08
CA ALA A 157 16.21 11.32 -10.99
C ALA A 157 17.45 11.68 -10.14
N ARG A 158 17.77 12.97 -10.00
CA ARG A 158 18.92 13.49 -9.22
C ARG A 158 18.56 13.98 -7.84
N VAL A 159 17.26 14.08 -7.51
CA VAL A 159 16.82 14.51 -6.17
C VAL A 159 17.20 13.44 -5.14
N SER A 160 17.75 13.87 -4.00
CA SER A 160 18.07 12.96 -2.90
C SER A 160 16.84 12.18 -2.46
N ARG A 161 17.02 10.88 -2.26
CA ARG A 161 16.01 9.97 -1.70
C ARG A 161 16.24 9.70 -0.22
N GLU A 162 17.06 10.51 0.44
CA GLU A 162 17.19 10.51 1.89
C GLU A 162 16.00 11.19 2.53
N HIS A 163 15.60 10.74 3.72
CA HIS A 163 14.55 11.42 4.46
C HIS A 163 15.08 12.71 5.08
N THR A 164 14.21 13.69 5.19
CA THR A 164 14.48 14.98 5.81
C THR A 164 13.51 15.18 6.97
N ILE A 165 14.02 15.64 8.09
CA ILE A 165 13.24 15.99 9.28
C ILE A 165 13.47 17.47 9.57
N HIS A 166 12.39 18.22 9.78
CA HIS A 166 12.42 19.63 10.06
C HIS A 166 11.42 20.02 11.14
N ARG A 167 11.79 20.93 12.03
CA ARG A 167 10.89 21.52 13.05
C ARG A 167 10.49 22.90 12.60
N GLU A 168 9.20 23.12 12.45
CA GLU A 168 8.61 24.45 12.17
C GLU A 168 8.62 25.29 13.45
N ASP A 169 8.47 26.63 13.30
CA ASP A 169 8.46 27.56 14.44
C ASP A 169 7.34 27.27 15.46
N SER A 170 6.24 26.67 15.02
CA SER A 170 5.15 26.18 15.88
C SER A 170 5.53 24.99 16.76
N GLY A 171 6.67 24.34 16.48
CA GLY A 171 7.08 23.08 17.10
C GLY A 171 6.62 21.83 16.35
N LEU A 172 5.84 21.98 15.26
CA LEU A 172 5.45 20.86 14.40
C LEU A 172 6.70 20.26 13.72
N VAL A 173 6.88 18.96 13.85
CA VAL A 173 7.97 18.24 13.19
C VAL A 173 7.44 17.61 11.90
N ARG A 174 8.09 17.87 10.79
CA ARG A 174 7.74 17.33 9.47
C ARG A 174 8.79 16.33 9.00
N VAL A 175 8.31 15.24 8.38
CA VAL A 175 9.17 14.19 7.81
C VAL A 175 8.75 13.93 6.37
N SER A 176 9.71 14.00 5.45
CA SER A 176 9.48 13.68 4.04
C SER A 176 10.69 13.04 3.37
N GLY A 177 10.51 12.52 2.15
CA GLY A 177 11.54 11.78 1.43
C GLY A 177 11.70 10.36 1.95
N GLY A 178 12.90 9.80 1.75
CA GLY A 178 13.24 8.45 2.18
C GLY A 178 12.73 7.36 1.26
N LYS A 179 12.85 6.12 1.73
CA LYS A 179 12.42 4.92 1.01
C LYS A 179 11.61 4.02 1.94
N TYR A 180 10.65 3.29 1.38
CA TYR A 180 9.89 2.32 2.17
C TYR A 180 10.78 1.27 2.85
N THR A 181 11.89 0.88 2.23
CA THR A 181 12.85 -0.07 2.80
C THR A 181 13.59 0.45 4.03
N THR A 182 13.62 1.77 4.26
CA THR A 182 14.25 2.42 5.43
C THR A 182 13.22 2.95 6.43
N TYR A 183 11.94 2.58 6.31
CA TYR A 183 10.83 3.10 7.12
C TYR A 183 11.10 3.08 8.63
N ARG A 184 11.71 1.99 9.14
CA ARG A 184 12.01 1.84 10.58
C ARG A 184 13.05 2.86 11.06
N LEU A 185 14.09 3.11 10.23
CA LEU A 185 15.10 4.12 10.52
C LEU A 185 14.50 5.53 10.47
N MET A 186 13.70 5.81 9.46
CA MET A 186 12.98 7.09 9.34
C MET A 186 12.09 7.35 10.55
N ALA A 187 11.34 6.34 11.00
CA ALA A 187 10.48 6.45 12.18
C ALA A 187 11.31 6.67 13.46
N ARG A 188 12.42 5.94 13.63
CA ARG A 188 13.34 6.16 14.75
C ARG A 188 13.87 7.57 14.77
N ASP A 189 14.43 8.03 13.64
CA ASP A 189 15.09 9.32 13.55
C ASP A 189 14.07 10.46 13.78
N ALA A 190 12.82 10.30 13.33
CA ALA A 190 11.75 11.27 13.59
C ALA A 190 11.35 11.32 15.06
N VAL A 191 11.24 10.17 15.72
CA VAL A 191 10.93 10.10 17.16
C VAL A 191 12.08 10.66 17.98
N ASP A 192 13.32 10.26 17.69
CA ASP A 192 14.52 10.76 18.38
C ASP A 192 14.60 12.30 18.26
N TYR A 193 14.32 12.85 17.07
CA TYR A 193 14.30 14.29 16.82
C TYR A 193 13.21 15.02 17.65
N VAL A 194 12.04 14.42 17.80
CA VAL A 194 10.94 15.01 18.62
C VAL A 194 11.26 14.98 20.10
N LEU A 195 11.99 13.96 20.56
CA LEU A 195 12.37 13.76 21.96
C LEU A 195 13.69 14.44 22.32
N GLU A 196 14.34 15.14 21.37
CA GLU A 196 15.59 15.86 21.64
C GLU A 196 15.40 16.85 22.80
N GLY A 197 16.26 16.74 23.81
CA GLY A 197 16.20 17.52 25.06
C GLY A 197 15.47 16.82 26.23
N ASP A 198 14.87 15.66 26.03
CA ASP A 198 14.34 14.83 27.12
C ASP A 198 15.51 14.18 27.90
N ASP A 199 15.40 14.09 29.20
CA ASP A 199 16.39 13.42 30.07
C ASP A 199 15.71 12.45 31.05
N PRO A 200 15.98 11.14 30.99
CA PRO A 200 16.79 10.46 29.98
C PRO A 200 16.05 10.28 28.65
N MET A 201 16.74 10.47 27.53
CA MET A 201 16.19 10.18 26.20
C MET A 201 16.03 8.66 26.00
N PRO A 202 14.84 8.15 25.73
CA PRO A 202 14.63 6.72 25.54
C PRO A 202 15.25 6.24 24.21
N GLN A 203 15.96 5.11 24.26
CA GLN A 203 16.52 4.51 23.06
C GLN A 203 15.50 3.63 22.32
N SER A 204 15.50 3.71 20.99
CA SER A 204 14.65 2.88 20.15
C SER A 204 14.99 1.39 20.28
N LYS A 205 13.98 0.57 20.56
CA LYS A 205 14.07 -0.90 20.63
C LYS A 205 13.59 -1.61 19.36
N THR A 206 13.12 -0.85 18.36
CA THR A 206 12.43 -1.38 17.18
C THR A 206 13.30 -2.28 16.28
N ALA A 207 14.64 -2.17 16.36
CA ALA A 207 15.54 -3.05 15.62
C ALA A 207 15.45 -4.53 16.04
N GLY A 208 15.09 -4.79 17.31
CA GLY A 208 14.96 -6.14 17.85
C GLY A 208 13.53 -6.68 17.87
N ILE A 209 12.55 -5.91 17.39
CA ILE A 209 11.13 -6.33 17.36
C ILE A 209 10.85 -6.99 16.00
N PRO A 210 10.53 -8.31 15.98
CA PRO A 210 10.16 -8.96 14.72
C PRO A 210 8.81 -8.44 14.23
N LEU A 211 8.61 -8.44 12.91
CA LEU A 211 7.31 -8.20 12.32
C LEU A 211 6.34 -9.32 12.68
N LEU A 212 5.04 -8.99 12.78
CA LEU A 212 3.99 -9.99 13.00
C LEU A 212 4.03 -11.03 11.88
N GLY A 213 3.99 -12.30 12.26
CA GLY A 213 4.06 -13.41 11.31
C GLY A 213 5.48 -13.80 10.88
N ALA A 214 6.51 -13.00 11.19
CA ALA A 214 7.87 -13.32 10.79
C ALA A 214 8.42 -14.57 11.50
N ALA A 215 9.06 -15.43 10.72
CA ALA A 215 9.79 -16.60 11.21
C ALA A 215 10.86 -17.02 10.16
N PRO A 216 11.88 -17.83 10.55
CA PRO A 216 12.81 -18.42 9.59
C PRO A 216 12.07 -19.24 8.51
N ARG A 217 12.59 -19.23 7.27
CA ARG A 217 11.96 -19.91 6.13
C ARG A 217 11.64 -21.38 6.41
N GLU A 218 12.56 -22.13 7.02
CA GLU A 218 12.36 -23.54 7.36
C GLU A 218 11.18 -23.77 8.32
N ARG A 219 10.89 -22.81 9.22
CA ARG A 219 9.70 -22.87 10.06
C ARG A 219 8.43 -22.61 9.27
N LEU A 220 8.47 -21.64 8.35
CA LEU A 220 7.32 -21.34 7.48
C LEU A 220 7.01 -22.50 6.55
N ASP A 221 8.02 -23.17 5.97
CA ASP A 221 7.85 -24.34 5.11
C ASP A 221 7.23 -25.52 5.89
N ARG A 222 7.68 -25.76 7.13
CA ARG A 222 7.04 -26.76 8.00
C ARG A 222 5.60 -26.40 8.32
N LEU A 223 5.33 -25.14 8.66
CA LEU A 223 3.99 -24.66 8.97
C LEU A 223 3.04 -24.84 7.77
N SER A 224 3.50 -24.53 6.57
CA SER A 224 2.74 -24.75 5.33
C SER A 224 2.35 -26.24 5.15
N ALA A 225 3.30 -27.17 5.38
CA ALA A 225 3.02 -28.60 5.31
C ALA A 225 2.05 -29.08 6.41
N GLU A 226 2.14 -28.52 7.61
CA GLU A 226 1.21 -28.79 8.73
C GLU A 226 -0.19 -28.31 8.39
N ILE A 227 -0.33 -27.06 7.90
CA ILE A 227 -1.62 -26.50 7.48
C ILE A 227 -2.25 -27.37 6.37
N ALA A 228 -1.49 -27.74 5.32
CA ALA A 228 -2.01 -28.57 4.24
C ALA A 228 -2.56 -29.91 4.76
N ARG A 229 -1.81 -30.56 5.66
CA ARG A 229 -2.21 -31.85 6.25
C ARG A 229 -3.47 -31.72 7.12
N ASP A 230 -3.55 -30.68 7.94
CA ASP A 230 -4.51 -30.59 9.03
C ASP A 230 -5.79 -29.82 8.65
N SER A 231 -5.76 -28.95 7.59
CA SER A 231 -6.90 -28.12 7.20
C SER A 231 -7.73 -28.67 6.03
N GLY A 232 -7.18 -29.60 5.25
CA GLY A 232 -7.77 -30.04 4.01
C GLY A 232 -7.46 -29.13 2.80
N LEU A 233 -6.70 -28.06 3.00
CA LEU A 233 -6.20 -27.22 1.91
C LEU A 233 -5.13 -28.01 1.12
N ASP A 234 -5.07 -27.80 -0.18
CA ASP A 234 -3.95 -28.31 -0.96
C ASP A 234 -2.64 -27.61 -0.61
N ARG A 235 -1.52 -28.16 -1.09
CA ARG A 235 -0.18 -27.66 -0.74
C ARG A 235 0.08 -26.24 -1.24
N GLU A 236 -0.44 -25.89 -2.41
CA GLU A 236 -0.23 -24.58 -3.02
C GLU A 236 -0.96 -23.51 -2.21
N ARG A 237 -2.24 -23.71 -1.90
CA ARG A 237 -3.03 -22.78 -1.06
C ARG A 237 -2.43 -22.61 0.33
N ALA A 238 -1.96 -23.70 0.93
CA ALA A 238 -1.31 -23.61 2.25
C ALA A 238 0.02 -22.85 2.19
N ALA A 239 0.83 -23.02 1.13
CA ALA A 239 2.09 -22.32 0.97
C ALA A 239 1.85 -20.82 0.74
N GLU A 240 0.96 -20.46 -0.17
CA GLU A 240 0.59 -19.08 -0.46
C GLU A 240 -0.03 -18.37 0.76
N LEU A 241 -0.87 -19.07 1.53
CA LEU A 241 -1.42 -18.54 2.78
C LEU A 241 -0.32 -18.21 3.79
N VAL A 242 0.67 -19.10 3.94
CA VAL A 242 1.82 -18.87 4.82
C VAL A 242 2.73 -17.74 4.27
N ASP A 243 2.93 -17.66 2.96
CA ASP A 243 3.71 -16.57 2.36
C ASP A 243 3.05 -15.19 2.57
N ARG A 244 1.71 -15.12 2.58
CA ARG A 244 0.97 -13.87 2.87
C ARG A 244 0.93 -13.50 4.36
N HIS A 245 0.71 -14.49 5.25
CA HIS A 245 0.42 -14.24 6.66
C HIS A 245 1.54 -14.68 7.63
N GLY A 246 2.57 -15.37 7.13
CA GLY A 246 3.62 -15.94 7.98
C GLY A 246 3.05 -16.91 9.02
N THR A 247 3.52 -16.82 10.27
CA THR A 247 3.01 -17.66 11.36
C THR A 247 1.55 -17.39 11.72
N ARG A 248 0.97 -16.26 11.27
CA ARG A 248 -0.45 -15.93 11.48
C ARG A 248 -1.40 -16.74 10.58
N ALA A 249 -0.87 -17.45 9.58
CA ALA A 249 -1.66 -18.36 8.74
C ALA A 249 -2.44 -19.39 9.57
N THR A 250 -1.91 -19.82 10.71
CA THR A 250 -2.60 -20.71 11.66
C THR A 250 -3.88 -20.08 12.21
N ASP A 251 -3.83 -18.78 12.53
CA ASP A 251 -4.99 -18.05 13.08
C ASP A 251 -6.06 -17.84 11.99
N VAL A 252 -5.62 -17.57 10.74
CA VAL A 252 -6.54 -17.48 9.58
C VAL A 252 -7.26 -18.82 9.35
N VAL A 253 -6.53 -19.95 9.40
CA VAL A 253 -7.13 -21.28 9.30
C VAL A 253 -8.10 -21.57 10.43
N ALA A 254 -7.76 -21.19 11.67
CA ALA A 254 -8.63 -21.37 12.82
C ALA A 254 -9.95 -20.59 12.64
N LEU A 255 -9.85 -19.30 12.25
CA LEU A 255 -11.00 -18.46 11.93
C LEU A 255 -11.85 -19.07 10.81
N GLY A 256 -11.21 -19.55 9.74
CA GLY A 256 -11.89 -20.17 8.61
C GLY A 256 -12.64 -21.45 8.98
N ARG A 257 -12.11 -22.26 9.90
CA ARG A 257 -12.80 -23.45 10.43
C ARG A 257 -14.01 -23.11 11.27
N GLU A 258 -13.85 -22.15 12.15
CA GLU A 258 -14.92 -21.70 13.06
C GLU A 258 -16.13 -21.17 12.28
N GLN A 259 -15.90 -20.54 11.13
CA GLN A 259 -16.91 -19.82 10.37
C GLN A 259 -17.26 -20.47 9.02
N ASP A 260 -16.76 -21.67 8.73
CA ASP A 260 -16.94 -22.38 7.45
C ASP A 260 -16.47 -21.59 6.22
N LEU A 261 -15.28 -20.95 6.31
CA LEU A 261 -14.70 -20.08 5.30
C LEU A 261 -13.36 -20.59 4.72
N LEU A 262 -13.06 -21.90 4.84
CA LEU A 262 -11.81 -22.47 4.29
C LEU A 262 -11.86 -22.78 2.80
N ARG A 263 -12.88 -22.33 2.09
CA ARG A 263 -12.95 -22.47 0.63
C ARG A 263 -12.24 -21.32 -0.06
N PRO A 264 -11.71 -21.53 -1.28
CA PRO A 264 -11.11 -20.47 -2.08
C PRO A 264 -12.19 -19.47 -2.52
N LEU A 265 -11.78 -18.20 -2.69
CA LEU A 265 -12.65 -17.13 -3.24
C LEU A 265 -13.04 -17.40 -4.71
N ALA A 266 -12.16 -18.08 -5.46
CA ALA A 266 -12.41 -18.58 -6.81
C ALA A 266 -11.57 -19.85 -7.04
N ASP A 267 -12.02 -20.71 -7.95
CA ASP A 267 -11.38 -22.01 -8.23
C ASP A 267 -9.93 -21.85 -8.74
N ASP A 268 -9.67 -20.78 -9.49
CA ASP A 268 -8.38 -20.42 -10.07
C ASP A 268 -7.44 -19.66 -9.11
N ARG A 269 -7.82 -19.53 -7.82
CA ARG A 269 -7.09 -18.69 -6.85
C ARG A 269 -6.72 -19.43 -5.59
N THR A 270 -5.70 -18.91 -4.94
CA THR A 270 -5.21 -19.44 -3.65
C THR A 270 -5.75 -18.70 -2.44
N GLU A 271 -6.33 -17.51 -2.66
CA GLU A 271 -6.92 -16.70 -1.59
C GLU A 271 -8.21 -17.34 -1.07
N LEU A 272 -8.35 -17.36 0.26
CA LEU A 272 -9.47 -17.99 0.95
C LEU A 272 -10.51 -16.95 1.39
N GLU A 273 -11.77 -17.36 1.52
CA GLU A 273 -12.82 -16.55 2.15
C GLU A 273 -12.46 -16.15 3.58
N ALA A 274 -11.71 -16.97 4.30
CA ALA A 274 -11.19 -16.68 5.63
C ALA A 274 -10.26 -15.46 5.68
N GLU A 275 -9.54 -15.17 4.59
CA GLU A 275 -8.69 -13.99 4.51
C GLU A 275 -9.50 -12.69 4.42
N VAL A 276 -10.69 -12.73 3.82
CA VAL A 276 -11.65 -11.61 3.85
C VAL A 276 -12.08 -11.32 5.28
N ALA A 277 -12.48 -12.38 6.01
CA ALA A 277 -12.85 -12.27 7.41
C ALA A 277 -11.72 -11.72 8.27
N TRP A 278 -10.51 -12.24 8.05
CA TRP A 278 -9.28 -11.80 8.71
C TRP A 278 -8.98 -10.32 8.48
N ALA A 279 -9.09 -9.86 7.22
CA ALA A 279 -8.87 -8.46 6.86
C ALA A 279 -9.80 -7.52 7.65
N VAL A 280 -11.06 -7.89 7.83
CA VAL A 280 -12.02 -7.09 8.61
C VAL A 280 -11.73 -7.15 10.11
N GLU A 281 -11.58 -8.36 10.66
CA GLU A 281 -11.52 -8.55 12.11
C GLU A 281 -10.15 -8.21 12.71
N ARG A 282 -9.06 -8.32 11.93
CA ARG A 282 -7.68 -8.20 12.42
C ARG A 282 -6.84 -7.13 11.74
N GLU A 283 -7.26 -6.65 10.56
CA GLU A 283 -6.48 -5.71 9.77
C GLU A 283 -7.24 -4.41 9.47
N LEU A 284 -8.35 -4.15 10.19
CA LEU A 284 -9.13 -2.92 10.13
C LEU A 284 -9.64 -2.58 8.71
N ALA A 285 -9.99 -3.57 7.90
CA ALA A 285 -10.64 -3.34 6.64
C ALA A 285 -12.10 -2.92 6.87
N LEU A 286 -12.51 -1.75 6.37
CA LEU A 286 -13.83 -1.16 6.59
C LEU A 286 -14.62 -0.95 5.29
N SER A 287 -14.00 -1.25 4.15
CA SER A 287 -14.60 -1.15 2.82
C SER A 287 -14.15 -2.32 1.94
N LEU A 288 -14.83 -2.53 0.80
CA LEU A 288 -14.38 -3.52 -0.17
C LEU A 288 -13.04 -3.14 -0.82
N ASP A 289 -12.78 -1.86 -0.99
CA ASP A 289 -11.48 -1.40 -1.49
C ASP A 289 -10.35 -1.76 -0.52
N ASP A 290 -10.58 -1.64 0.80
CA ASP A 290 -9.61 -2.09 1.79
C ASP A 290 -9.31 -3.58 1.66
N VAL A 291 -10.33 -4.42 1.46
CA VAL A 291 -10.15 -5.88 1.33
C VAL A 291 -9.49 -6.22 0.01
N LEU A 292 -10.14 -5.90 -1.11
CA LEU A 292 -9.76 -6.39 -2.44
C LEU A 292 -8.52 -5.68 -3.02
N SER A 293 -8.37 -4.35 -2.78
CA SER A 293 -7.25 -3.58 -3.32
C SER A 293 -6.06 -3.54 -2.37
N ARG A 294 -6.27 -3.38 -1.06
CA ARG A 294 -5.19 -3.08 -0.10
C ARG A 294 -4.65 -4.32 0.62
N ARG A 295 -5.50 -5.28 1.03
CA ARG A 295 -5.08 -6.49 1.75
C ARG A 295 -4.81 -7.64 0.79
N MET A 296 -5.76 -7.99 -0.07
CA MET A 296 -5.64 -9.12 -0.99
C MET A 296 -4.99 -8.78 -2.33
N ARG A 297 -4.99 -7.50 -2.73
CA ARG A 297 -4.40 -6.97 -3.97
C ARG A 297 -4.95 -7.62 -5.25
N LEU A 298 -6.17 -8.10 -5.20
CA LEU A 298 -6.86 -8.74 -6.32
C LEU A 298 -7.24 -7.74 -7.41
N SER A 299 -7.52 -6.48 -7.05
CA SER A 299 -7.86 -5.42 -8.01
C SER A 299 -6.75 -5.18 -9.04
N MET A 300 -5.48 -5.22 -8.63
CA MET A 300 -4.37 -5.00 -9.55
C MET A 300 -3.97 -6.26 -10.33
N SER A 301 -4.20 -7.46 -9.76
CA SER A 301 -3.72 -8.73 -10.32
C SER A 301 -4.74 -9.49 -11.16
N ARG A 302 -5.98 -9.00 -11.23
CA ARG A 302 -7.05 -9.59 -12.04
C ARG A 302 -7.51 -8.64 -13.14
N ARG A 303 -7.74 -9.19 -14.34
CA ARG A 303 -8.25 -8.42 -15.47
C ARG A 303 -9.64 -7.84 -15.23
N ASP A 304 -10.49 -8.55 -14.50
CA ASP A 304 -11.82 -8.11 -14.08
C ASP A 304 -11.82 -7.22 -12.81
N ARG A 305 -10.66 -6.82 -12.30
CA ARG A 305 -10.52 -6.03 -11.06
C ARG A 305 -11.13 -6.69 -9.82
N GLY A 306 -11.40 -7.99 -9.86
CA GLY A 306 -12.10 -8.70 -8.81
C GLY A 306 -13.63 -8.50 -8.84
N GLU A 307 -14.20 -8.02 -9.95
CA GLU A 307 -15.65 -7.82 -10.13
C GLU A 307 -16.42 -9.12 -9.85
N SER A 308 -15.94 -10.26 -10.37
CA SER A 308 -16.56 -11.57 -10.14
C SER A 308 -16.57 -12.02 -8.66
N LEU A 309 -15.73 -11.45 -7.82
CA LEU A 309 -15.59 -11.77 -6.40
C LEU A 309 -16.33 -10.77 -5.49
N ALA A 310 -16.60 -9.56 -5.99
CA ALA A 310 -17.00 -8.42 -5.18
C ALA A 310 -18.29 -8.69 -4.39
N ALA A 311 -19.27 -9.36 -4.97
CA ALA A 311 -20.54 -9.67 -4.29
C ALA A 311 -20.32 -10.62 -3.11
N ARG A 312 -19.49 -11.68 -3.27
CA ARG A 312 -19.20 -12.62 -2.19
C ARG A 312 -18.36 -11.97 -1.08
N VAL A 313 -17.38 -11.16 -1.46
CA VAL A 313 -16.58 -10.40 -0.49
C VAL A 313 -17.45 -9.39 0.28
N ALA A 314 -18.42 -8.74 -0.40
CA ALA A 314 -19.37 -7.85 0.26
C ALA A 314 -20.27 -8.58 1.28
N GLU A 315 -20.71 -9.79 0.98
CA GLU A 315 -21.49 -10.61 1.91
C GLU A 315 -20.67 -10.95 3.17
N ILE A 316 -19.43 -11.44 3.00
CA ILE A 316 -18.54 -11.82 4.12
C ILE A 316 -18.20 -10.59 4.96
N THR A 317 -17.83 -9.47 4.33
CA THR A 317 -17.50 -8.20 4.99
C THR A 317 -18.72 -7.62 5.69
N GLY A 318 -19.86 -7.58 5.00
CA GLY A 318 -21.09 -7.02 5.48
C GLY A 318 -21.65 -7.74 6.71
N HIS A 319 -21.52 -9.06 6.77
CA HIS A 319 -21.91 -9.83 7.96
C HIS A 319 -21.14 -9.37 9.22
N ARG A 320 -19.88 -8.92 9.08
CA ARG A 320 -19.02 -8.48 10.19
C ARG A 320 -19.24 -7.02 10.56
N LEU A 321 -19.51 -6.20 9.55
CA LEU A 321 -19.68 -4.75 9.72
C LEU A 321 -21.15 -4.32 9.88
N GLY A 322 -22.09 -5.29 9.87
CA GLY A 322 -23.51 -5.02 10.02
C GLY A 322 -24.14 -4.34 8.79
N TRP A 323 -23.63 -4.62 7.58
CA TRP A 323 -24.18 -4.05 6.35
C TRP A 323 -25.45 -4.79 5.92
N ASP A 324 -26.48 -4.05 5.62
CA ASP A 324 -27.65 -4.56 4.92
C ASP A 324 -27.37 -4.77 3.42
N ALA A 325 -28.31 -5.35 2.70
CA ALA A 325 -28.18 -5.64 1.27
C ALA A 325 -27.99 -4.36 0.42
N ALA A 326 -28.60 -3.24 0.83
CA ALA A 326 -28.47 -1.98 0.12
C ALA A 326 -27.05 -1.40 0.28
N ARG A 327 -26.49 -1.47 1.49
CA ARG A 327 -25.12 -1.05 1.75
C ARG A 327 -24.13 -1.95 1.01
N GLN A 328 -24.30 -3.27 1.00
CA GLN A 328 -23.45 -4.20 0.25
C GLN A 328 -23.43 -3.86 -1.25
N ALA A 329 -24.59 -3.61 -1.86
CA ALA A 329 -24.67 -3.23 -3.27
C ALA A 329 -23.95 -1.88 -3.55
N THR A 330 -24.09 -0.91 -2.64
CA THR A 330 -23.41 0.39 -2.74
C THR A 330 -21.89 0.22 -2.67
N GLU A 331 -21.38 -0.59 -1.73
CA GLU A 331 -19.96 -0.87 -1.56
C GLU A 331 -19.37 -1.56 -2.81
N VAL A 332 -20.09 -2.51 -3.41
CA VAL A 332 -19.67 -3.14 -4.66
C VAL A 332 -19.55 -2.11 -5.79
N ALA A 333 -20.53 -1.24 -5.96
CA ALA A 333 -20.50 -0.23 -7.00
C ALA A 333 -19.34 0.77 -6.82
N GLN A 334 -19.15 1.27 -5.59
CA GLN A 334 -18.06 2.19 -5.25
C GLN A 334 -16.69 1.56 -5.44
N TYR A 335 -16.53 0.30 -5.01
CA TYR A 335 -15.32 -0.46 -5.20
C TYR A 335 -14.96 -0.61 -6.68
N LEU A 336 -15.90 -1.04 -7.52
CA LEU A 336 -15.65 -1.24 -8.96
C LEU A 336 -15.25 0.06 -9.67
N GLU A 337 -15.92 1.17 -9.32
CA GLU A 337 -15.55 2.49 -9.85
C GLU A 337 -14.12 2.85 -9.44
N SER A 338 -13.78 2.67 -8.16
CA SER A 338 -12.43 2.97 -7.64
C SER A 338 -11.36 2.06 -8.28
N ALA A 339 -11.62 0.76 -8.32
CA ALA A 339 -10.66 -0.23 -8.83
C ALA A 339 -10.37 -0.03 -10.32
N ARG A 340 -11.38 0.23 -11.13
CA ARG A 340 -11.18 0.53 -12.56
C ARG A 340 -10.36 1.79 -12.75
N ARG A 341 -10.68 2.87 -12.05
CA ARG A 341 -9.94 4.13 -12.14
C ARG A 341 -8.47 3.99 -11.72
N GLU A 342 -8.17 3.15 -10.71
CA GLU A 342 -6.82 3.00 -10.15
C GLU A 342 -5.98 1.99 -10.94
N TYR A 343 -6.60 0.91 -11.47
CA TYR A 343 -5.88 -0.24 -12.01
C TYR A 343 -6.13 -0.56 -13.49
N ASP A 344 -7.06 0.12 -14.16
CA ASP A 344 -7.23 -0.12 -15.60
C ASP A 344 -6.01 0.38 -16.38
N VAL A 345 -5.66 -0.39 -17.40
CA VAL A 345 -4.65 0.04 -18.36
C VAL A 345 -5.26 1.20 -19.18
N PRO A 346 -4.61 2.37 -19.25
CA PRO A 346 -5.11 3.49 -20.02
C PRO A 346 -5.40 3.09 -21.47
N ALA A 347 -6.59 3.42 -21.97
CA ALA A 347 -6.97 3.23 -23.37
C ALA A 347 -6.58 4.46 -24.20
N ALA A 348 -6.31 4.25 -25.50
CA ALA A 348 -5.97 5.32 -26.45
C ALA A 348 -7.14 6.29 -26.67
#